data_7f24930edc9f119035dd739e416d0372
#
_entry.id   7f24930edc9f119035dd739e416d0372
#
_cell.length_a   1.000
_cell.length_b   1.000
_cell.length_c   1.000
_cell.angle_alpha   90.00
_cell.angle_beta   90.00
_cell.angle_gamma   90.00
#
_symmetry.space_group_name_H-M   'P 1'
#
loop_
_entity.id
_entity.type
_entity.pdbx_description
1 polymer ?
#
loop_
_entity_poly.entity_id
_entity_poly.type
_entity_poly.pdbx_seq_one_letter_code
_entity_poly.pdbx_strand_id
1 'polypeptide(L)'
;MSELKRTPLYDAHVAAGATMVDFGGWEMPIQYPAGIVAEHLYDRKHCGIFDVSHMGRLIVEGPERLAFLQKVLSSNAAALVPGRAQYCIIPNETGGAVDDAYLYMFEQDKYMLVVNASNTDKDLAHFAKYLPEYDCTITNITADYSSIAVQGPDSEGILKELSGSDEITGPKKNDLNELDMEGHTVRVSKTGYTGDPIGYELFIDSKDVVWLWNRLIELGAKPTALGARDTLRLEAGLPLYGHEMGEDHSGAEMPIFAVSLAKFAVSFAGEKGDYIARDLLLAQKENGTPRKVMPVALIDRGVMRAGMDVYCGGKHVGWVTSGTMVPYYQFDSEGNILDTTGKRSIGFAYIDSTITKEDGIEIDVRGKKLKAKVVAKHMIQNEPPYGKAVITK
;
A
#
# COMPACT_ATOMS: atom_id res chain seq x y z
N MET A 1 13.73 -21.41 15.36
CA MET A 1 13.28 -20.27 14.55
C MET A 1 13.39 -20.70 13.11
N SER A 2 12.33 -20.60 12.31
CA SER A 2 12.42 -20.85 10.86
C SER A 2 13.40 -19.85 10.25
N GLU A 3 14.19 -20.29 9.29
CA GLU A 3 15.06 -19.40 8.51
C GLU A 3 14.17 -18.37 7.77
N LEU A 4 14.54 -17.07 7.83
CA LEU A 4 13.79 -16.02 7.13
C LEU A 4 14.01 -16.16 5.62
N LYS A 5 12.95 -15.92 4.86
CA LYS A 5 13.01 -15.84 3.39
C LYS A 5 13.81 -14.61 2.97
N ARG A 6 14.48 -14.68 1.82
CA ARG A 6 15.25 -13.57 1.24
C ARG A 6 14.80 -13.29 -0.18
N THR A 7 14.75 -12.01 -0.53
CA THR A 7 14.57 -11.60 -1.92
C THR A 7 15.86 -11.76 -2.71
N PRO A 8 15.83 -11.80 -4.04
CA PRO A 8 17.05 -11.81 -4.85
C PRO A 8 17.93 -10.54 -4.67
N LEU A 9 17.38 -9.46 -4.10
CA LEU A 9 18.09 -8.22 -3.80
C LEU A 9 18.76 -8.19 -2.43
N TYR A 10 18.64 -9.26 -1.62
CA TYR A 10 19.18 -9.32 -0.26
C TYR A 10 20.65 -8.89 -0.17
N ASP A 11 21.52 -9.48 -1.01
CA ASP A 11 22.96 -9.17 -0.99
C ASP A 11 23.24 -7.72 -1.41
N ALA A 12 22.45 -7.16 -2.33
CA ALA A 12 22.53 -5.75 -2.72
C ALA A 12 22.16 -4.82 -1.56
N HIS A 13 21.15 -5.17 -0.76
CA HIS A 13 20.79 -4.41 0.43
C HIS A 13 21.88 -4.44 1.49
N VAL A 14 22.43 -5.61 1.78
CA VAL A 14 23.54 -5.77 2.73
C VAL A 14 24.78 -4.99 2.28
N ALA A 15 25.15 -5.10 0.99
CA ALA A 15 26.27 -4.36 0.42
C ALA A 15 26.10 -2.84 0.48
N ALA A 16 24.85 -2.35 0.38
CA ALA A 16 24.49 -0.94 0.53
C ALA A 16 24.42 -0.49 2.01
N GLY A 17 24.71 -1.36 2.97
CA GLY A 17 24.72 -1.08 4.41
C GLY A 17 23.33 -0.96 5.02
N ALA A 18 22.32 -1.58 4.45
CA ALA A 18 20.96 -1.58 5.00
C ALA A 18 20.88 -2.28 6.36
N THR A 19 20.07 -1.76 7.26
CA THR A 19 19.66 -2.45 8.49
C THR A 19 18.54 -3.43 8.15
N MET A 20 18.83 -4.73 8.23
CA MET A 20 17.89 -5.81 7.91
C MET A 20 17.05 -6.19 9.13
N VAL A 21 15.77 -6.49 8.91
CA VAL A 21 14.82 -6.92 9.96
C VAL A 21 13.92 -8.04 9.45
N ASP A 22 13.34 -8.80 10.38
CA ASP A 22 12.20 -9.69 10.07
C ASP A 22 10.97 -8.85 9.74
N PHE A 23 10.46 -9.00 8.55
CA PHE A 23 9.22 -8.40 8.08
C PHE A 23 8.31 -9.46 7.48
N GLY A 24 7.39 -9.96 8.29
CA GLY A 24 6.44 -11.00 7.84
C GLY A 24 7.08 -12.29 7.35
N GLY A 25 8.19 -12.72 7.99
CA GLY A 25 8.94 -13.92 7.62
C GLY A 25 9.99 -13.72 6.53
N TRP A 26 10.21 -12.47 6.10
CA TRP A 26 11.24 -12.10 5.14
C TRP A 26 12.30 -11.22 5.79
N GLU A 27 13.57 -11.40 5.42
CA GLU A 27 14.68 -10.55 5.84
C GLU A 27 14.77 -9.33 4.92
N MET A 28 14.23 -8.18 5.38
CA MET A 28 14.03 -6.98 4.56
C MET A 28 14.75 -5.75 5.12
N PRO A 29 15.14 -4.78 4.27
CA PRO A 29 15.74 -3.53 4.73
C PRO A 29 14.69 -2.64 5.41
N ILE A 30 14.97 -2.21 6.65
CA ILE A 30 14.13 -1.22 7.36
C ILE A 30 14.59 0.21 7.07
N GLN A 31 15.89 0.40 6.89
CA GLN A 31 16.52 1.66 6.48
C GLN A 31 17.92 1.44 5.90
N TYR A 32 18.35 2.35 5.06
CA TYR A 32 19.75 2.50 4.65
C TYR A 32 20.51 3.48 5.54
N PRO A 33 21.85 3.67 5.37
CA PRO A 33 22.64 4.56 6.24
C PRO A 33 22.15 6.00 6.32
N ALA A 34 21.44 6.51 5.30
CA ALA A 34 20.84 7.84 5.31
C ALA A 34 19.71 7.98 6.35
N GLY A 35 19.05 6.87 6.69
CA GLY A 35 17.96 6.79 7.64
C GLY A 35 16.60 7.17 7.08
N ILE A 36 15.54 6.68 7.72
CA ILE A 36 14.13 6.77 7.30
C ILE A 36 13.72 8.20 6.89
N VAL A 37 14.14 9.20 7.67
CA VAL A 37 13.74 10.60 7.42
C VAL A 37 14.33 11.13 6.11
N ALA A 38 15.60 10.84 5.85
CA ALA A 38 16.26 11.28 4.62
C ALA A 38 15.73 10.53 3.39
N GLU A 39 15.45 9.24 3.54
CA GLU A 39 14.84 8.41 2.49
C GLU A 39 13.43 8.92 2.12
N HIS A 40 12.58 9.20 3.11
CA HIS A 40 11.24 9.77 2.89
C HIS A 40 11.30 11.11 2.15
N LEU A 41 12.15 12.03 2.61
CA LEU A 41 12.29 13.35 2.00
C LEU A 41 12.87 13.27 0.58
N TYR A 42 13.77 12.32 0.34
CA TYR A 42 14.33 12.10 -0.98
C TYR A 42 13.28 11.62 -1.96
N ASP A 43 12.46 10.64 -1.58
CA ASP A 43 11.36 10.12 -2.41
C ASP A 43 10.39 11.24 -2.83
N ARG A 44 10.00 12.11 -1.90
CA ARG A 44 9.12 13.25 -2.17
C ARG A 44 9.68 14.27 -3.17
N LYS A 45 10.98 14.38 -3.30
CA LYS A 45 11.66 15.40 -4.13
C LYS A 45 12.27 14.82 -5.40
N HIS A 46 12.59 13.53 -5.39
CA HIS A 46 13.34 12.84 -6.44
C HIS A 46 12.72 11.50 -6.79
N CYS A 47 13.51 10.42 -6.79
CA CYS A 47 13.06 9.07 -7.08
C CYS A 47 13.60 8.09 -6.04
N GLY A 48 12.70 7.49 -5.24
CA GLY A 48 13.00 6.36 -4.39
C GLY A 48 12.68 5.02 -5.09
N ILE A 49 13.51 4.02 -4.86
CA ILE A 49 13.25 2.64 -5.29
C ILE A 49 13.14 1.71 -4.09
N PHE A 50 12.12 0.86 -4.12
CA PHE A 50 11.80 -0.05 -3.03
C PHE A 50 11.78 -1.49 -3.55
N ASP A 51 12.50 -2.38 -2.86
CA ASP A 51 12.31 -3.81 -3.08
C ASP A 51 10.96 -4.24 -2.51
N VAL A 52 10.07 -4.67 -3.39
CA VAL A 52 8.76 -5.23 -3.04
C VAL A 52 8.62 -6.68 -3.52
N SER A 53 9.77 -7.34 -3.77
CA SER A 53 9.83 -8.73 -4.23
C SER A 53 9.37 -9.75 -3.19
N HIS A 54 9.19 -9.36 -1.94
CA HIS A 54 8.61 -10.20 -0.89
C HIS A 54 7.08 -10.34 -1.02
N MET A 55 6.38 -9.41 -1.70
CA MET A 55 4.93 -9.51 -1.95
C MET A 55 4.59 -10.79 -2.70
N GLY A 56 3.44 -11.41 -2.42
CA GLY A 56 2.99 -12.60 -3.15
C GLY A 56 2.53 -12.24 -4.57
N ARG A 57 2.98 -13.00 -5.58
CA ARG A 57 2.52 -12.87 -6.99
C ARG A 57 1.91 -14.19 -7.43
N LEU A 58 0.59 -14.14 -7.66
CA LEU A 58 -0.22 -15.30 -7.99
C LEU A 58 -0.77 -15.14 -9.41
N ILE A 59 -0.48 -16.09 -10.29
CA ILE A 59 -1.09 -16.15 -11.62
C ILE A 59 -2.38 -16.94 -11.53
N VAL A 60 -3.46 -16.37 -12.07
CA VAL A 60 -4.77 -17.02 -12.19
C VAL A 60 -5.09 -17.18 -13.69
N GLU A 61 -5.22 -18.42 -14.15
CA GLU A 61 -5.46 -18.76 -15.54
C GLU A 61 -6.37 -19.98 -15.68
N GLY A 62 -6.91 -20.22 -16.87
CA GLY A 62 -7.86 -21.27 -17.17
C GLY A 62 -9.20 -20.73 -17.65
N PRO A 63 -10.09 -21.61 -18.18
CA PRO A 63 -11.38 -21.21 -18.78
C PRO A 63 -12.29 -20.44 -17.82
N GLU A 64 -12.35 -20.81 -16.55
CA GLU A 64 -13.25 -20.21 -15.55
C GLU A 64 -12.55 -19.23 -14.59
N ARG A 65 -11.31 -18.79 -14.91
CA ARG A 65 -10.54 -17.81 -14.10
C ARG A 65 -11.32 -16.55 -13.71
N LEU A 66 -12.13 -16.02 -14.65
CA LEU A 66 -12.93 -14.83 -14.38
C LEU A 66 -14.07 -15.13 -13.41
N ALA A 67 -14.77 -16.26 -13.58
CA ALA A 67 -15.85 -16.67 -12.67
C ALA A 67 -15.31 -16.88 -11.26
N PHE A 68 -14.15 -17.54 -11.13
CA PHE A 68 -13.45 -17.69 -9.86
C PHE A 68 -13.11 -16.33 -9.21
N LEU A 69 -12.47 -15.42 -9.95
CA LEU A 69 -12.11 -14.09 -9.43
C LEU A 69 -13.35 -13.26 -9.07
N GLN A 70 -14.43 -13.39 -9.82
CA GLN A 70 -15.72 -12.78 -9.46
C GLN A 70 -16.27 -13.33 -8.14
N LYS A 71 -16.02 -14.58 -7.79
CA LYS A 71 -16.47 -15.19 -6.53
C LYS A 71 -15.64 -14.77 -5.33
N VAL A 72 -14.31 -14.75 -5.47
CA VAL A 72 -13.39 -14.61 -4.33
C VAL A 72 -12.90 -13.18 -4.06
N LEU A 73 -13.10 -12.24 -4.99
CA LEU A 73 -12.74 -10.82 -4.81
C LEU A 73 -13.98 -9.97 -4.61
N SER A 74 -13.88 -8.87 -3.88
CA SER A 74 -14.97 -7.89 -3.72
C SER A 74 -15.12 -6.93 -4.90
N SER A 75 -14.08 -6.74 -5.70
CA SER A 75 -14.09 -5.88 -6.89
C SER A 75 -14.72 -6.59 -8.10
N ASN A 76 -15.15 -5.82 -9.09
CA ASN A 76 -15.67 -6.37 -10.34
C ASN A 76 -14.51 -6.70 -11.31
N ALA A 77 -14.00 -7.94 -11.26
CA ALA A 77 -12.95 -8.39 -12.18
C ALA A 77 -13.37 -8.38 -13.65
N ALA A 78 -14.68 -8.51 -13.95
CA ALA A 78 -15.21 -8.45 -15.33
C ALA A 78 -15.10 -7.05 -15.95
N ALA A 79 -14.96 -6.00 -15.15
CA ALA A 79 -14.71 -4.65 -15.65
C ALA A 79 -13.25 -4.37 -16.00
N LEU A 80 -12.34 -5.30 -15.65
CA LEU A 80 -10.92 -5.15 -15.98
C LEU A 80 -10.68 -5.57 -17.43
N VAL A 81 -9.86 -4.80 -18.12
CA VAL A 81 -9.45 -5.06 -19.51
C VAL A 81 -7.92 -5.17 -19.59
N PRO A 82 -7.36 -5.81 -20.63
CA PRO A 82 -5.92 -5.83 -20.84
C PRO A 82 -5.30 -4.44 -20.80
N GLY A 83 -4.13 -4.33 -20.20
CA GLY A 83 -3.45 -3.05 -19.98
C GLY A 83 -3.95 -2.27 -18.75
N ARG A 84 -4.73 -2.93 -17.86
CA ARG A 84 -5.26 -2.28 -16.65
C ARG A 84 -5.04 -3.11 -15.40
N ALA A 85 -4.97 -2.41 -14.25
CA ALA A 85 -5.01 -3.00 -12.93
C ALA A 85 -6.15 -2.43 -12.09
N GLN A 86 -6.52 -3.12 -11.02
CA GLN A 86 -7.47 -2.62 -10.03
C GLN A 86 -7.11 -3.09 -8.61
N TYR A 87 -7.34 -2.22 -7.65
CA TYR A 87 -7.29 -2.58 -6.23
C TYR A 87 -8.52 -3.39 -5.84
N CYS A 88 -8.34 -4.42 -5.05
CA CYS A 88 -9.40 -5.29 -4.59
C CYS A 88 -9.19 -5.72 -3.13
N ILE A 89 -10.24 -6.20 -2.49
CA ILE A 89 -10.20 -6.83 -1.17
C ILE A 89 -10.65 -8.28 -1.34
N ILE A 90 -9.99 -9.19 -0.64
CA ILE A 90 -10.34 -10.60 -0.53
C ILE A 90 -11.23 -10.74 0.71
N PRO A 91 -12.56 -10.84 0.57
CA PRO A 91 -13.46 -10.95 1.71
C PRO A 91 -13.47 -12.36 2.30
N ASN A 92 -13.70 -12.47 3.59
CA ASN A 92 -14.08 -13.73 4.23
C ASN A 92 -15.61 -13.86 4.35
N GLU A 93 -16.06 -14.99 4.86
CA GLU A 93 -17.50 -15.34 4.95
C GLU A 93 -18.28 -14.49 5.99
N THR A 94 -17.58 -13.76 6.87
CA THR A 94 -18.17 -12.92 7.93
C THR A 94 -18.21 -11.43 7.60
N GLY A 95 -17.64 -11.03 6.44
CA GLY A 95 -17.63 -9.65 5.96
C GLY A 95 -16.41 -8.83 6.41
N GLY A 96 -15.39 -9.50 6.93
CA GLY A 96 -14.04 -8.98 7.12
C GLY A 96 -13.15 -9.27 5.92
N ALA A 97 -11.89 -8.81 6.00
CA ALA A 97 -10.89 -9.00 4.96
C ALA A 97 -9.93 -10.15 5.32
N VAL A 98 -9.76 -11.10 4.41
CA VAL A 98 -8.63 -12.05 4.45
C VAL A 98 -7.34 -11.30 4.10
N ASP A 99 -7.39 -10.48 3.04
CA ASP A 99 -6.31 -9.61 2.61
C ASP A 99 -6.83 -8.48 1.71
N ASP A 100 -5.95 -7.54 1.35
CA ASP A 100 -6.13 -6.64 0.21
C ASP A 100 -5.08 -6.93 -0.86
N ALA A 101 -5.43 -6.65 -2.12
CA ALA A 101 -4.61 -7.04 -3.24
C ALA A 101 -4.73 -6.07 -4.43
N TYR A 102 -3.81 -6.20 -5.37
CA TYR A 102 -3.93 -5.61 -6.69
C TYR A 102 -4.08 -6.70 -7.75
N LEU A 103 -5.10 -6.58 -8.60
CA LEU A 103 -5.35 -7.46 -9.73
C LEU A 103 -4.89 -6.78 -11.02
N TYR A 104 -3.96 -7.42 -11.74
CA TYR A 104 -3.36 -6.95 -12.98
C TYR A 104 -3.81 -7.82 -14.14
N MET A 105 -4.13 -7.20 -15.29
CA MET A 105 -4.44 -7.88 -16.53
C MET A 105 -3.51 -7.37 -17.64
N PHE A 106 -2.30 -7.93 -17.72
CA PHE A 106 -1.36 -7.62 -18.80
C PHE A 106 -1.79 -8.27 -20.10
N GLU A 107 -2.31 -9.48 -20.03
CA GLU A 107 -2.74 -10.31 -21.16
C GLU A 107 -4.22 -10.68 -21.03
N GLN A 108 -4.90 -10.89 -22.17
CA GLN A 108 -6.34 -11.16 -22.20
C GLN A 108 -6.79 -12.37 -21.37
N ASP A 109 -5.95 -13.40 -21.31
CA ASP A 109 -6.34 -14.70 -20.75
C ASP A 109 -5.64 -15.03 -19.42
N LYS A 110 -4.99 -14.05 -18.81
CA LYS A 110 -4.17 -14.24 -17.63
C LYS A 110 -4.27 -13.06 -16.66
N TYR A 111 -4.53 -13.36 -15.40
CA TYR A 111 -4.47 -12.37 -14.34
C TYR A 111 -3.27 -12.61 -13.43
N MET A 112 -2.67 -11.54 -12.96
CA MET A 112 -1.69 -11.58 -11.87
C MET A 112 -2.30 -10.89 -10.65
N LEU A 113 -2.37 -11.58 -9.52
CA LEU A 113 -2.80 -11.03 -8.25
C LEU A 113 -1.56 -10.80 -7.37
N VAL A 114 -1.37 -9.58 -6.91
CA VAL A 114 -0.31 -9.22 -5.96
C VAL A 114 -0.93 -9.05 -4.58
N VAL A 115 -0.48 -9.86 -3.62
CA VAL A 115 -1.00 -9.96 -2.25
C VAL A 115 0.08 -9.61 -1.23
N ASN A 116 -0.31 -9.34 0.02
CA ASN A 116 0.63 -9.03 1.07
C ASN A 116 1.53 -10.23 1.41
N ALA A 117 2.81 -9.96 1.63
CA ALA A 117 3.85 -10.99 1.81
C ALA A 117 3.54 -11.99 2.94
N SER A 118 3.12 -11.49 4.10
CA SER A 118 2.78 -12.31 5.27
C SER A 118 1.48 -13.10 5.09
N ASN A 119 0.64 -12.73 4.13
CA ASN A 119 -0.67 -13.33 3.90
C ASN A 119 -0.71 -14.31 2.74
N THR A 120 0.34 -14.41 1.93
CA THR A 120 0.37 -15.24 0.71
C THR A 120 -0.13 -16.67 0.94
N ASP A 121 0.34 -17.34 1.99
CA ASP A 121 -0.06 -18.71 2.31
C ASP A 121 -1.51 -18.77 2.83
N LYS A 122 -1.96 -17.76 3.59
CA LYS A 122 -3.34 -17.61 4.05
C LYS A 122 -4.30 -17.37 2.88
N ASP A 123 -3.92 -16.55 1.92
CA ASP A 123 -4.72 -16.27 0.73
C ASP A 123 -4.86 -17.50 -0.14
N LEU A 124 -3.78 -18.24 -0.38
CA LEU A 124 -3.80 -19.51 -1.10
C LEU A 124 -4.69 -20.54 -0.39
N ALA A 125 -4.63 -20.63 0.94
CA ALA A 125 -5.50 -21.52 1.72
C ALA A 125 -6.98 -21.08 1.64
N HIS A 126 -7.25 -19.78 1.61
CA HIS A 126 -8.60 -19.26 1.41
C HIS A 126 -9.12 -19.58 0.00
N PHE A 127 -8.34 -19.32 -1.04
CA PHE A 127 -8.70 -19.63 -2.42
C PHE A 127 -8.91 -21.13 -2.66
N ALA A 128 -8.13 -21.98 -2.03
CA ALA A 128 -8.25 -23.44 -2.15
C ALA A 128 -9.61 -23.98 -1.70
N LYS A 129 -10.37 -23.24 -0.88
CA LYS A 129 -11.74 -23.65 -0.48
C LYS A 129 -12.72 -23.59 -1.66
N TYR A 130 -12.51 -22.65 -2.59
CA TYR A 130 -13.43 -22.37 -3.70
C TYR A 130 -12.91 -22.88 -5.05
N LEU A 131 -11.61 -23.01 -5.20
CA LEU A 131 -10.94 -23.39 -6.45
C LEU A 131 -11.47 -24.68 -7.08
N PRO A 132 -11.84 -25.74 -6.30
CA PRO A 132 -12.37 -26.98 -6.89
C PRO A 132 -13.69 -26.84 -7.64
N GLU A 133 -14.40 -25.72 -7.50
CA GLU A 133 -15.66 -25.44 -8.20
C GLU A 133 -15.44 -24.83 -9.59
N TYR A 134 -14.18 -24.52 -9.97
CA TYR A 134 -13.86 -23.79 -11.18
C TYR A 134 -12.73 -24.47 -11.99
N ASP A 135 -12.87 -24.48 -13.31
CA ASP A 135 -11.80 -24.91 -14.22
C ASP A 135 -10.76 -23.78 -14.40
N CYS A 136 -9.97 -23.59 -13.37
CA CYS A 136 -8.85 -22.64 -13.38
C CYS A 136 -7.74 -23.08 -12.41
N THR A 137 -6.58 -22.45 -12.55
CA THR A 137 -5.41 -22.71 -11.70
C THR A 137 -4.88 -21.42 -11.07
N ILE A 138 -4.27 -21.58 -9.91
CA ILE A 138 -3.51 -20.51 -9.24
C ILE A 138 -2.07 -21.00 -9.07
N THR A 139 -1.13 -20.26 -9.65
CA THR A 139 0.31 -20.55 -9.57
C THR A 139 1.02 -19.43 -8.82
N ASN A 140 1.70 -19.76 -7.73
CA ASN A 140 2.55 -18.81 -7.00
C ASN A 140 3.90 -18.69 -7.70
N ILE A 141 4.16 -17.52 -8.30
CA ILE A 141 5.41 -17.21 -9.04
C ILE A 141 6.32 -16.24 -8.27
N THR A 142 6.12 -16.09 -6.96
CA THR A 142 6.86 -15.11 -6.14
C THR A 142 8.37 -15.31 -6.19
N ALA A 143 8.84 -16.56 -6.27
CA ALA A 143 10.26 -16.86 -6.35
C ALA A 143 10.89 -16.54 -7.72
N ASP A 144 10.10 -16.65 -8.79
CA ASP A 144 10.59 -16.57 -10.17
C ASP A 144 10.44 -15.15 -10.77
N TYR A 145 9.58 -14.34 -10.17
CA TYR A 145 9.20 -13.02 -10.70
C TYR A 145 9.28 -11.97 -9.60
N SER A 146 10.19 -11.03 -9.71
CA SER A 146 10.47 -9.99 -8.73
C SER A 146 9.80 -8.67 -9.05
N SER A 147 9.73 -7.77 -8.07
CA SER A 147 9.16 -6.44 -8.29
C SER A 147 9.90 -5.33 -7.53
N ILE A 148 10.02 -4.17 -8.21
CA ILE A 148 10.61 -2.94 -7.68
C ILE A 148 9.56 -1.84 -7.81
N ALA A 149 9.27 -1.12 -6.73
CA ALA A 149 8.50 0.12 -6.81
C ALA A 149 9.46 1.29 -7.06
N VAL A 150 9.14 2.14 -8.05
CA VAL A 150 9.92 3.31 -8.48
C VAL A 150 9.01 4.52 -8.31
N GLN A 151 9.25 5.32 -7.29
CA GLN A 151 8.30 6.32 -6.81
C GLN A 151 8.93 7.71 -6.75
N GLY A 152 8.12 8.76 -6.89
CA GLY A 152 8.56 10.14 -6.80
C GLY A 152 8.65 10.87 -8.15
N PRO A 153 8.83 12.22 -8.14
CA PRO A 153 8.69 13.06 -9.33
C PRO A 153 9.66 12.73 -10.47
N ASP A 154 10.87 12.23 -10.17
CA ASP A 154 11.87 11.92 -11.20
C ASP A 154 11.70 10.52 -11.80
N SER A 155 10.78 9.68 -11.28
CA SER A 155 10.63 8.27 -11.67
C SER A 155 10.32 8.08 -13.16
N GLU A 156 9.45 8.91 -13.72
CA GLU A 156 9.10 8.82 -15.15
C GLU A 156 10.31 9.12 -16.06
N GLY A 157 11.10 10.13 -15.71
CA GLY A 157 12.30 10.51 -16.45
C GLY A 157 13.35 9.40 -16.49
N ILE A 158 13.59 8.78 -15.32
CA ILE A 158 14.51 7.63 -15.20
C ILE A 158 14.04 6.44 -16.06
N LEU A 159 12.75 6.13 -16.02
CA LEU A 159 12.21 5.01 -16.80
C LEU A 159 12.23 5.29 -18.31
N LYS A 160 12.00 6.54 -18.75
CA LYS A 160 12.16 6.94 -20.16
C LYS A 160 13.59 6.77 -20.64
N GLU A 161 14.56 7.15 -19.83
CA GLU A 161 15.99 6.99 -20.16
C GLU A 161 16.36 5.50 -20.26
N LEU A 162 15.89 4.67 -19.31
CA LEU A 162 16.18 3.24 -19.27
C LEU A 162 15.55 2.46 -20.43
N SER A 163 14.31 2.79 -20.79
CA SER A 163 13.56 2.08 -21.84
C SER A 163 13.75 2.65 -23.24
N GLY A 164 14.28 3.89 -23.34
CA GLY A 164 14.29 4.62 -24.62
C GLY A 164 12.90 4.97 -25.15
N SER A 165 11.84 4.80 -24.34
CA SER A 165 10.45 5.08 -24.72
C SER A 165 9.99 6.42 -24.16
N ASP A 166 9.28 7.20 -24.97
CA ASP A 166 8.62 8.44 -24.50
C ASP A 166 7.35 8.17 -23.66
N GLU A 167 6.78 6.98 -23.78
CA GLU A 167 5.57 6.57 -23.05
C GLU A 167 5.86 5.32 -22.21
N ILE A 168 5.83 5.47 -20.89
CA ILE A 168 6.09 4.38 -19.94
C ILE A 168 4.82 3.54 -19.72
N THR A 169 3.71 4.20 -19.48
CA THR A 169 2.36 3.62 -19.44
C THR A 169 1.38 4.63 -20.01
N GLY A 170 0.12 4.24 -20.21
CA GLY A 170 -0.94 5.22 -20.45
C GLY A 170 -1.04 6.25 -19.31
N PRO A 171 -1.77 7.36 -19.52
CA PRO A 171 -1.76 8.50 -18.61
C PRO A 171 -2.49 8.26 -17.28
N LYS A 172 -3.36 7.23 -17.22
CA LYS A 172 -4.24 7.01 -16.06
C LYS A 172 -3.55 6.14 -15.01
N LYS A 173 -3.87 6.41 -13.74
CA LYS A 173 -3.57 5.48 -12.65
C LYS A 173 -4.08 4.07 -13.01
N ASN A 174 -3.29 3.05 -12.67
CA ASN A 174 -3.53 1.64 -12.96
C ASN A 174 -3.41 1.26 -14.45
N ASP A 175 -2.85 2.12 -15.31
CA ASP A 175 -2.44 1.72 -16.65
C ASP A 175 -1.21 0.82 -16.57
N LEU A 176 -1.17 -0.18 -17.46
CA LEU A 176 -0.08 -1.16 -17.56
C LEU A 176 0.61 -1.04 -18.92
N ASN A 177 1.86 -1.45 -18.96
CA ASN A 177 2.62 -1.60 -20.21
C ASN A 177 3.64 -2.74 -20.05
N GLU A 178 4.20 -3.19 -21.16
CA GLU A 178 5.35 -4.07 -21.21
C GLU A 178 6.39 -3.40 -22.10
N LEU A 179 7.60 -3.22 -21.58
CA LEU A 179 8.69 -2.51 -22.25
C LEU A 179 9.92 -3.39 -22.32
N ASP A 180 10.66 -3.26 -23.41
CA ASP A 180 12.06 -3.69 -23.47
C ASP A 180 12.92 -2.62 -22.79
N MET A 181 13.70 -3.04 -21.82
CA MET A 181 14.68 -2.21 -21.14
C MET A 181 16.07 -2.85 -21.32
N GLU A 182 16.84 -2.37 -22.28
CA GLU A 182 18.17 -2.87 -22.63
C GLU A 182 18.22 -4.40 -22.89
N GLY A 183 17.19 -4.94 -23.53
CA GLY A 183 17.05 -6.37 -23.85
C GLY A 183 16.37 -7.22 -22.77
N HIS A 184 15.87 -6.61 -21.70
CA HIS A 184 15.07 -7.27 -20.67
C HIS A 184 13.60 -6.86 -20.77
N THR A 185 12.69 -7.84 -20.79
CA THR A 185 11.25 -7.56 -20.76
C THR A 185 10.83 -7.17 -19.35
N VAL A 186 10.32 -5.95 -19.18
CA VAL A 186 9.83 -5.41 -17.91
C VAL A 186 8.36 -5.03 -18.04
N ARG A 187 7.52 -5.61 -17.19
CA ARG A 187 6.12 -5.19 -17.04
C ARG A 187 6.04 -4.01 -16.10
N VAL A 188 5.32 -2.98 -16.52
CA VAL A 188 5.23 -1.71 -15.79
C VAL A 188 3.78 -1.43 -15.43
N SER A 189 3.54 -1.03 -14.20
CA SER A 189 2.24 -0.57 -13.73
C SER A 189 2.35 0.85 -13.18
N LYS A 190 1.40 1.72 -13.54
CA LYS A 190 1.27 3.06 -12.94
C LYS A 190 0.55 2.97 -11.60
N THR A 191 1.19 2.32 -10.66
CA THR A 191 0.72 2.06 -9.29
C THR A 191 1.79 2.41 -8.28
N GLY A 192 1.43 2.42 -6.99
CA GLY A 192 2.37 2.65 -5.91
C GLY A 192 1.65 2.84 -4.58
N TYR A 193 2.44 2.80 -3.51
CA TYR A 193 1.98 2.86 -2.13
C TYR A 193 2.61 4.03 -1.33
N THR A 194 3.14 5.03 -2.03
CA THR A 194 3.75 6.22 -1.44
C THR A 194 2.82 7.44 -1.47
N GLY A 195 1.81 7.39 -2.34
CA GLY A 195 0.89 8.49 -2.57
C GLY A 195 1.41 9.56 -3.51
N ASP A 196 2.61 9.39 -4.07
CA ASP A 196 3.09 10.27 -5.13
C ASP A 196 2.22 10.12 -6.38
N PRO A 197 1.91 11.21 -7.08
CA PRO A 197 1.12 11.15 -8.30
C PRO A 197 1.90 10.51 -9.46
N ILE A 198 3.24 10.52 -9.39
CA ILE A 198 4.14 9.88 -10.34
C ILE A 198 4.83 8.71 -9.63
N GLY A 199 4.54 7.50 -10.07
CA GLY A 199 5.12 6.30 -9.50
C GLY A 199 4.70 5.07 -10.27
N TYR A 200 5.59 4.08 -10.27
CA TYR A 200 5.47 2.85 -11.02
C TYR A 200 5.86 1.66 -10.17
N GLU A 201 5.34 0.50 -10.52
CA GLU A 201 5.80 -0.79 -10.04
C GLU A 201 6.26 -1.60 -11.25
N LEU A 202 7.49 -2.10 -11.18
CA LEU A 202 8.16 -2.86 -12.23
C LEU A 202 8.18 -4.32 -11.84
N PHE A 203 7.87 -5.20 -12.78
CA PHE A 203 7.91 -6.64 -12.61
C PHE A 203 8.85 -7.25 -13.64
N ILE A 204 9.77 -8.11 -13.18
CA ILE A 204 10.83 -8.69 -14.01
C ILE A 204 11.17 -10.11 -13.51
N ASP A 205 11.71 -10.96 -14.39
CA ASP A 205 12.29 -12.23 -13.96
C ASP A 205 13.27 -12.04 -12.81
N SER A 206 13.20 -12.87 -11.79
CA SER A 206 14.02 -12.73 -10.57
C SER A 206 15.52 -12.80 -10.84
N LYS A 207 15.95 -13.52 -11.90
CA LYS A 207 17.36 -13.58 -12.32
C LYS A 207 17.91 -12.22 -12.80
N ASP A 208 17.05 -11.32 -13.26
CA ASP A 208 17.40 -10.03 -13.86
C ASP A 208 17.16 -8.85 -12.92
N VAL A 209 16.54 -9.06 -11.74
CA VAL A 209 16.15 -7.95 -10.85
C VAL A 209 17.35 -7.18 -10.28
N VAL A 210 18.47 -7.84 -10.04
CA VAL A 210 19.71 -7.19 -9.54
C VAL A 210 20.27 -6.24 -10.61
N TRP A 211 20.22 -6.65 -11.89
CA TRP A 211 20.58 -5.77 -13.00
C TRP A 211 19.67 -4.53 -13.02
N LEU A 212 18.34 -4.72 -12.98
CA LEU A 212 17.38 -3.61 -13.00
C LEU A 212 17.59 -2.65 -11.81
N TRP A 213 17.79 -3.18 -10.62
CA TRP A 213 18.05 -2.40 -9.40
C TRP A 213 19.30 -1.50 -9.57
N ASN A 214 20.39 -2.06 -10.05
CA ASN A 214 21.63 -1.32 -10.26
C ASN A 214 21.49 -0.24 -11.35
N ARG A 215 20.81 -0.55 -12.46
CA ARG A 215 20.57 0.42 -13.54
C ARG A 215 19.74 1.60 -13.05
N LEU A 216 18.69 1.37 -12.25
CA LEU A 216 17.90 2.45 -11.65
C LEU A 216 18.75 3.35 -10.75
N ILE A 217 19.67 2.77 -9.97
CA ILE A 217 20.61 3.53 -9.13
C ILE A 217 21.58 4.38 -9.99
N GLU A 218 22.13 3.79 -11.04
CA GLU A 218 23.05 4.50 -11.97
C GLU A 218 22.35 5.69 -12.64
N LEU A 219 21.06 5.59 -12.91
CA LEU A 219 20.23 6.66 -13.47
C LEU A 219 19.74 7.68 -12.43
N GLY A 220 20.15 7.57 -11.17
CA GLY A 220 19.89 8.54 -10.12
C GLY A 220 18.81 8.21 -9.10
N ALA A 221 18.13 7.07 -9.23
CA ALA A 221 17.22 6.61 -8.17
C ALA A 221 17.99 6.22 -6.89
N LYS A 222 17.37 6.35 -5.73
CA LYS A 222 17.99 5.93 -4.48
C LYS A 222 17.25 4.79 -3.79
N PRO A 223 17.98 3.78 -3.29
CA PRO A 223 17.43 2.78 -2.41
C PRO A 223 16.67 3.39 -1.24
N THR A 224 15.43 2.98 -1.08
CA THR A 224 14.52 3.43 -0.04
C THR A 224 13.88 2.21 0.62
N ALA A 225 13.84 2.17 1.94
CA ALA A 225 13.48 0.97 2.68
C ALA A 225 12.08 1.03 3.29
N LEU A 226 11.68 -0.08 3.98
CA LEU A 226 10.32 -0.24 4.53
C LEU A 226 9.95 0.82 5.55
N GLY A 227 10.91 1.35 6.32
CA GLY A 227 10.62 2.42 7.29
C GLY A 227 10.17 3.71 6.62
N ALA A 228 10.81 4.10 5.52
CA ALA A 228 10.36 5.23 4.71
C ALA A 228 9.06 4.92 3.96
N ARG A 229 8.89 3.68 3.45
CA ARG A 229 7.63 3.23 2.83
C ARG A 229 6.45 3.39 3.80
N ASP A 230 6.61 3.06 5.08
CA ASP A 230 5.56 3.22 6.10
C ASP A 230 5.26 4.70 6.40
N THR A 231 6.27 5.56 6.51
CA THR A 231 6.04 7.00 6.73
C THR A 231 5.37 7.67 5.52
N LEU A 232 5.74 7.26 4.29
CA LEU A 232 5.16 7.76 3.03
C LEU A 232 3.69 7.33 2.89
N ARG A 233 3.36 6.04 3.12
CA ARG A 233 1.98 5.57 3.01
C ARG A 233 1.07 6.21 4.07
N LEU A 234 1.55 6.42 5.29
CA LEU A 234 0.81 7.10 6.35
C LEU A 234 0.50 8.55 5.98
N GLU A 235 1.48 9.27 5.44
CA GLU A 235 1.30 10.63 4.95
C GLU A 235 0.29 10.67 3.80
N ALA A 236 0.32 9.68 2.91
CA ALA A 236 -0.63 9.54 1.80
C ALA A 236 -2.04 9.14 2.26
N GLY A 237 -2.20 8.69 3.50
CA GLY A 237 -3.48 8.20 4.01
C GLY A 237 -3.85 6.82 3.46
N LEU A 238 -2.86 5.97 3.17
CA LEU A 238 -3.06 4.61 2.66
C LEU A 238 -3.06 3.61 3.81
N PRO A 239 -4.16 2.87 4.04
CA PRO A 239 -4.25 1.83 5.05
C PRO A 239 -3.36 0.64 4.70
N LEU A 240 -2.94 -0.10 5.73
CA LEU A 240 -2.13 -1.32 5.63
C LEU A 240 -2.92 -2.48 6.27
N TYR A 241 -2.97 -3.62 5.58
CA TYR A 241 -3.52 -4.84 6.15
C TYR A 241 -2.73 -5.27 7.41
N GLY A 242 -3.45 -5.77 8.41
CA GLY A 242 -2.89 -6.09 9.74
C GLY A 242 -2.82 -4.90 10.70
N HIS A 243 -3.15 -3.69 10.22
CA HIS A 243 -3.25 -2.47 11.03
C HIS A 243 -4.64 -1.83 10.90
N GLU A 244 -5.03 -1.44 9.69
CA GLU A 244 -6.30 -0.77 9.37
C GLU A 244 -7.36 -1.73 8.83
N MET A 245 -6.99 -2.95 8.47
CA MET A 245 -7.85 -4.03 7.99
C MET A 245 -7.40 -5.37 8.58
N GLY A 246 -8.30 -6.37 8.57
CA GLY A 246 -8.09 -7.67 9.15
C GLY A 246 -8.64 -7.73 10.57
N GLU A 247 -7.81 -8.05 11.55
CA GLU A 247 -8.17 -8.09 12.97
C GLU A 247 -7.60 -6.87 13.70
N ASP A 248 -8.33 -6.43 14.72
CA ASP A 248 -7.86 -5.40 15.63
C ASP A 248 -6.87 -5.97 16.68
N HIS A 249 -6.32 -5.11 17.53
CA HIS A 249 -5.35 -5.52 18.55
C HIS A 249 -5.92 -6.48 19.63
N SER A 250 -7.24 -6.67 19.68
CA SER A 250 -7.91 -7.65 20.54
C SER A 250 -8.19 -8.97 19.82
N GLY A 251 -7.84 -9.08 18.53
CA GLY A 251 -8.17 -10.20 17.67
C GLY A 251 -9.61 -10.20 17.16
N ALA A 252 -10.33 -9.09 17.31
CA ALA A 252 -11.67 -8.95 16.75
C ALA A 252 -11.59 -8.48 15.29
N GLU A 253 -12.42 -9.10 14.44
CA GLU A 253 -12.49 -8.78 13.03
C GLU A 253 -12.97 -7.34 12.79
N MET A 254 -12.26 -6.62 11.90
CA MET A 254 -12.64 -5.28 11.46
C MET A 254 -13.51 -5.37 10.20
N PRO A 255 -14.70 -4.72 10.17
CA PRO A 255 -15.53 -4.68 8.96
C PRO A 255 -14.79 -4.02 7.77
N ILE A 256 -14.97 -4.55 6.58
CA ILE A 256 -14.33 -4.00 5.36
C ILE A 256 -14.69 -2.52 5.14
N PHE A 257 -15.94 -2.13 5.40
CA PHE A 257 -16.38 -0.73 5.25
C PHE A 257 -15.95 0.20 6.40
N ALA A 258 -15.17 -0.30 7.37
CA ALA A 258 -14.50 0.56 8.33
C ALA A 258 -13.40 1.42 7.68
N VAL A 259 -12.82 0.99 6.55
CA VAL A 259 -11.83 1.76 5.79
C VAL A 259 -12.44 2.44 4.58
N SER A 260 -11.98 3.65 4.27
CA SER A 260 -12.51 4.44 3.15
C SER A 260 -12.26 3.82 1.77
N LEU A 261 -11.21 3.00 1.63
CA LEU A 261 -10.87 2.30 0.37
C LEU A 261 -11.94 1.28 -0.05
N ALA A 262 -12.75 0.76 0.87
CA ALA A 262 -13.86 -0.15 0.56
C ALA A 262 -14.81 0.43 -0.50
N LYS A 263 -14.98 1.75 -0.54
CA LYS A 263 -15.84 2.43 -1.54
C LYS A 263 -15.38 2.22 -2.99
N PHE A 264 -14.09 1.95 -3.19
CA PHE A 264 -13.49 1.72 -4.50
C PHE A 264 -13.23 0.24 -4.77
N ALA A 265 -12.98 -0.54 -3.72
CA ALA A 265 -12.62 -1.95 -3.80
C ALA A 265 -13.83 -2.90 -3.83
N VAL A 266 -14.99 -2.47 -3.34
CA VAL A 266 -16.20 -3.33 -3.24
C VAL A 266 -17.23 -2.90 -4.28
N SER A 267 -17.59 -3.81 -5.17
CA SER A 267 -18.54 -3.58 -6.25
C SER A 267 -19.88 -4.26 -5.95
N PHE A 268 -20.97 -3.53 -6.19
CA PHE A 268 -22.33 -4.03 -6.18
C PHE A 268 -23.00 -3.92 -7.55
N ALA A 269 -22.22 -3.72 -8.62
CA ALA A 269 -22.71 -3.69 -9.99
C ALA A 269 -23.37 -5.03 -10.37
N GLY A 270 -24.36 -4.98 -11.26
CA GLY A 270 -25.09 -6.19 -11.67
C GLY A 270 -24.19 -7.25 -12.29
N GLU A 271 -23.22 -6.84 -13.09
CA GLU A 271 -22.25 -7.71 -13.76
C GLU A 271 -21.30 -8.41 -12.77
N LYS A 272 -21.15 -7.89 -11.58
CA LYS A 272 -20.34 -8.51 -10.52
C LYS A 272 -20.98 -9.81 -10.04
N GLY A 273 -22.29 -9.87 -9.97
CA GLY A 273 -23.02 -11.03 -9.48
C GLY A 273 -22.86 -11.27 -7.97
N ASP A 274 -22.99 -12.55 -7.58
CA ASP A 274 -22.78 -12.98 -6.21
C ASP A 274 -21.31 -13.27 -5.92
N TYR A 275 -20.87 -12.95 -4.69
CA TYR A 275 -19.52 -13.20 -4.22
C TYR A 275 -19.50 -13.35 -2.69
N ILE A 276 -18.37 -13.78 -2.12
CA ILE A 276 -18.23 -14.04 -0.69
C ILE A 276 -18.66 -12.80 0.11
N ALA A 277 -19.57 -13.00 1.06
CA ALA A 277 -20.12 -12.00 1.99
C ALA A 277 -20.80 -10.79 1.33
N ARG A 278 -21.22 -10.85 0.07
CA ARG A 278 -21.83 -9.73 -0.67
C ARG A 278 -22.93 -9.01 0.14
N ASP A 279 -23.87 -9.75 0.72
CA ASP A 279 -25.01 -9.16 1.44
C ASP A 279 -24.58 -8.53 2.78
N LEU A 280 -23.59 -9.12 3.46
CA LEU A 280 -22.99 -8.53 4.66
C LEU A 280 -22.26 -7.22 4.32
N LEU A 281 -21.52 -7.19 3.21
CA LEU A 281 -20.85 -5.98 2.74
C LEU A 281 -21.85 -4.91 2.31
N LEU A 282 -22.97 -5.30 1.70
CA LEU A 282 -24.04 -4.36 1.38
C LEU A 282 -24.65 -3.75 2.66
N ALA A 283 -24.91 -4.58 3.66
CA ALA A 283 -25.39 -4.11 4.96
C ALA A 283 -24.40 -3.17 5.66
N GLN A 284 -23.09 -3.46 5.63
CA GLN A 284 -22.06 -2.55 6.15
C GLN A 284 -22.05 -1.20 5.41
N LYS A 285 -22.25 -1.22 4.09
CA LYS A 285 -22.31 0.01 3.27
C LYS A 285 -23.53 0.86 3.59
N GLU A 286 -24.70 0.23 3.74
CA GLU A 286 -25.98 0.91 3.94
C GLU A 286 -26.17 1.41 5.37
N ASN A 287 -25.85 0.57 6.35
CA ASN A 287 -26.05 0.87 7.77
C ASN A 287 -24.83 1.52 8.42
N GLY A 288 -23.68 1.52 7.75
CA GLY A 288 -22.40 1.94 8.32
C GLY A 288 -21.81 0.88 9.25
N THR A 289 -20.66 1.19 9.82
CA THR A 289 -19.93 0.36 10.77
C THR A 289 -19.88 1.04 12.14
N PRO A 290 -19.83 0.31 13.26
CA PRO A 290 -19.77 0.91 14.61
C PRO A 290 -18.56 1.82 14.80
N ARG A 291 -17.43 1.47 14.18
CA ARG A 291 -16.19 2.23 14.17
C ARG A 291 -15.68 2.42 12.75
N LYS A 292 -14.84 3.44 12.56
CA LYS A 292 -14.17 3.75 11.29
C LYS A 292 -12.70 4.01 11.50
N VAL A 293 -11.90 3.67 10.52
CA VAL A 293 -10.50 4.07 10.42
C VAL A 293 -10.43 5.50 9.93
N MET A 294 -9.90 6.39 10.76
CA MET A 294 -9.81 7.81 10.47
C MET A 294 -8.37 8.30 10.57
N PRO A 295 -7.92 9.15 9.63
CA PRO A 295 -6.63 9.82 9.76
C PRO A 295 -6.64 10.76 10.98
N VAL A 296 -5.59 10.68 11.79
CA VAL A 296 -5.43 11.49 13.03
C VAL A 296 -4.07 12.14 13.10
N ALA A 297 -3.99 13.30 13.72
CA ALA A 297 -2.75 14.03 13.95
C ALA A 297 -2.67 14.52 15.39
N LEU A 298 -1.50 14.40 16.05
CA LEU A 298 -1.25 15.04 17.33
C LEU A 298 -1.13 16.55 17.15
N ILE A 299 -1.78 17.29 18.06
CA ILE A 299 -1.61 18.74 18.21
C ILE A 299 -0.47 18.98 19.21
N ASP A 300 -0.49 18.26 20.33
CA ASP A 300 0.54 18.35 21.34
C ASP A 300 1.83 17.62 20.90
N ARG A 301 2.97 18.04 21.49
CA ARG A 301 4.26 17.41 21.20
C ARG A 301 4.32 15.98 21.75
N GLY A 302 4.48 15.01 20.88
CA GLY A 302 4.55 13.59 21.21
C GLY A 302 4.66 12.72 19.97
N VAL A 303 4.64 11.40 20.16
CA VAL A 303 4.62 10.41 19.06
C VAL A 303 3.57 9.37 19.38
N MET A 304 2.55 9.28 18.54
CA MET A 304 1.57 8.20 18.62
C MET A 304 2.12 6.90 18.05
N ARG A 305 1.61 5.78 18.55
CA ARG A 305 1.95 4.42 18.11
C ARG A 305 0.70 3.55 18.11
N ALA A 306 0.73 2.48 17.35
CA ALA A 306 -0.33 1.47 17.34
C ALA A 306 -0.64 0.97 18.77
N GLY A 307 -1.90 0.72 19.04
CA GLY A 307 -2.40 0.25 20.32
C GLY A 307 -2.62 1.35 21.39
N MET A 308 -2.30 2.61 21.13
CA MET A 308 -2.58 3.71 22.05
C MET A 308 -4.07 4.05 22.04
N ASP A 309 -4.66 4.19 23.23
CA ASP A 309 -6.08 4.52 23.39
C ASP A 309 -6.43 5.93 22.95
N VAL A 310 -7.61 6.07 22.36
CA VAL A 310 -8.19 7.34 21.94
C VAL A 310 -9.42 7.67 22.77
N TYR A 311 -9.49 8.91 23.23
CA TYR A 311 -10.57 9.44 24.05
C TYR A 311 -11.24 10.66 23.40
N CYS A 312 -12.55 10.83 23.64
CA CYS A 312 -13.30 12.03 23.30
C CYS A 312 -14.20 12.40 24.47
N GLY A 313 -14.06 13.63 24.99
CA GLY A 313 -14.81 14.06 26.18
C GLY A 313 -14.60 13.16 27.43
N GLY A 314 -13.43 12.57 27.57
CA GLY A 314 -13.09 11.63 28.65
C GLY A 314 -13.56 10.19 28.44
N LYS A 315 -14.40 9.90 27.43
CA LYS A 315 -14.87 8.56 27.08
C LYS A 315 -13.85 7.90 26.13
N HIS A 316 -13.50 6.64 26.36
CA HIS A 316 -12.74 5.82 25.43
C HIS A 316 -13.57 5.58 24.16
N VAL A 317 -12.99 5.89 22.99
CA VAL A 317 -13.70 5.80 21.71
C VAL A 317 -12.99 4.91 20.68
N GLY A 318 -11.85 4.34 21.02
CA GLY A 318 -11.08 3.44 20.14
C GLY A 318 -9.58 3.58 20.39
N TRP A 319 -8.77 3.25 19.37
CA TRP A 319 -7.31 3.22 19.48
C TRP A 319 -6.62 3.58 18.17
N VAL A 320 -5.35 3.92 18.27
CA VAL A 320 -4.45 4.14 17.14
C VAL A 320 -4.11 2.80 16.49
N THR A 321 -4.34 2.67 15.18
CA THR A 321 -3.98 1.48 14.42
C THR A 321 -2.57 1.56 13.86
N SER A 322 -2.18 2.74 13.36
CA SER A 322 -0.83 3.05 12.91
C SER A 322 -0.47 4.47 13.31
N GLY A 323 0.80 4.71 13.65
CA GLY A 323 1.23 6.06 13.99
C GLY A 323 2.73 6.20 14.13
N THR A 324 3.27 7.30 13.61
CA THR A 324 4.70 7.60 13.70
C THR A 324 4.98 9.10 13.54
N MET A 325 6.24 9.47 13.69
CA MET A 325 6.74 10.80 13.37
C MET A 325 7.11 10.86 11.90
N VAL A 326 6.46 11.73 11.13
CA VAL A 326 6.64 11.88 9.69
C VAL A 326 7.28 13.23 9.38
N PRO A 327 8.37 13.27 8.59
CA PRO A 327 8.96 14.53 8.13
C PRO A 327 8.10 15.16 7.03
N TYR A 328 8.25 16.45 6.82
CA TYR A 328 7.68 17.17 5.68
C TYR A 328 8.52 18.39 5.34
N TYR A 329 8.51 18.81 4.07
CA TYR A 329 9.13 20.05 3.64
C TYR A 329 8.33 21.26 4.14
N GLN A 330 9.03 22.32 4.53
CA GLN A 330 8.44 23.64 4.71
C GLN A 330 8.45 24.41 3.40
N PHE A 331 7.53 25.35 3.28
CA PHE A 331 7.32 26.16 2.07
C PHE A 331 7.33 27.64 2.43
N ASP A 332 7.83 28.46 1.51
CA ASP A 332 7.70 29.92 1.63
C ASP A 332 6.26 30.37 1.30
N SER A 333 6.03 31.67 1.35
CA SER A 333 4.71 32.27 1.02
C SER A 333 4.32 32.14 -0.44
N GLU A 334 5.27 31.83 -1.32
CA GLU A 334 5.05 31.64 -2.76
C GLU A 334 4.84 30.15 -3.11
N GLY A 335 5.04 29.25 -2.14
CA GLY A 335 4.87 27.81 -2.31
C GLY A 335 6.13 27.06 -2.77
N ASN A 336 7.30 27.70 -2.73
CA ASN A 336 8.57 27.03 -3.04
C ASN A 336 9.07 26.22 -1.85
N ILE A 337 9.69 25.07 -2.12
CA ILE A 337 10.32 24.23 -1.09
C ILE A 337 11.49 24.99 -0.45
N LEU A 338 11.46 25.04 0.88
CA LEU A 338 12.59 25.53 1.68
C LEU A 338 13.55 24.38 2.02
N ASP A 339 14.80 24.70 2.32
CA ASP A 339 15.78 23.74 2.84
C ASP A 339 15.49 23.29 4.29
N THR A 340 14.47 23.89 4.91
CA THR A 340 14.02 23.52 6.25
C THR A 340 12.92 22.49 6.19
N THR A 341 12.98 21.52 7.13
CA THR A 341 11.97 20.49 7.28
C THR A 341 11.30 20.56 8.64
N GLY A 342 10.04 20.13 8.69
CA GLY A 342 9.31 19.92 9.93
C GLY A 342 9.08 18.42 10.18
N LYS A 343 8.57 18.11 11.40
CA LYS A 343 8.10 16.76 11.75
C LYS A 343 6.77 16.86 12.45
N ARG A 344 5.89 15.91 12.18
CA ARG A 344 4.57 15.81 12.81
C ARG A 344 4.25 14.35 13.13
N SER A 345 3.55 14.13 14.23
CA SER A 345 3.03 12.81 14.57
C SER A 345 1.67 12.63 13.94
N ILE A 346 1.57 11.72 13.01
CA ILE A 346 0.37 11.38 12.26
C ILE A 346 0.13 9.88 12.26
N GLY A 347 -1.07 9.46 11.96
CA GLY A 347 -1.44 8.05 11.88
C GLY A 347 -2.89 7.84 11.53
N PHE A 348 -3.35 6.63 11.80
CA PHE A 348 -4.75 6.24 11.76
C PHE A 348 -5.24 5.83 13.14
N ALA A 349 -6.52 6.00 13.37
CA ALA A 349 -7.20 5.47 14.54
C ALA A 349 -8.53 4.79 14.13
N TYR A 350 -8.82 3.65 14.72
CA TYR A 350 -10.09 2.95 14.60
C TYR A 350 -10.98 3.38 15.74
N ILE A 351 -11.89 4.31 15.48
CA ILE A 351 -12.69 5.04 16.47
C ILE A 351 -14.17 4.99 16.19
N ASP A 352 -15.00 5.25 17.20
CA ASP A 352 -16.45 5.30 17.09
C ASP A 352 -16.86 6.14 15.87
N SER A 353 -17.77 5.61 15.06
CA SER A 353 -18.15 6.23 13.77
C SER A 353 -18.89 7.56 13.93
N THR A 354 -19.35 7.88 15.14
CA THR A 354 -19.97 9.17 15.48
C THR A 354 -18.95 10.30 15.65
N ILE A 355 -17.65 9.99 15.81
CA ILE A 355 -16.61 11.01 15.92
C ILE A 355 -16.38 11.68 14.55
N THR A 356 -16.29 13.00 14.58
CA THR A 356 -16.12 13.85 13.40
C THR A 356 -14.82 14.67 13.50
N LYS A 357 -14.53 15.47 12.48
CA LYS A 357 -13.36 16.36 12.47
C LYS A 357 -13.49 17.54 13.46
N GLU A 358 -14.71 17.86 13.85
CA GLU A 358 -15.03 18.95 14.78
C GLU A 358 -14.83 18.54 16.22
N ASP A 359 -14.78 17.23 16.49
CA ASP A 359 -14.59 16.69 17.81
C ASP A 359 -13.11 16.74 18.22
N GLY A 360 -12.82 17.29 19.38
CA GLY A 360 -11.52 17.22 20.01
C GLY A 360 -11.29 15.82 20.56
N ILE A 361 -10.20 15.18 20.15
CA ILE A 361 -9.79 13.88 20.68
C ILE A 361 -8.48 13.98 21.43
N GLU A 362 -8.25 13.02 22.30
CA GLU A 362 -6.99 12.86 23.05
C GLU A 362 -6.45 11.46 22.83
N ILE A 363 -5.14 11.33 22.70
CA ILE A 363 -4.45 10.04 22.59
C ILE A 363 -3.63 9.83 23.85
N ASP A 364 -3.78 8.66 24.47
CA ASP A 364 -2.97 8.30 25.65
C ASP A 364 -1.57 7.87 25.21
N VAL A 365 -0.61 8.76 25.42
CA VAL A 365 0.79 8.49 25.13
C VAL A 365 1.52 8.21 26.44
N ARG A 366 1.63 6.93 26.80
CA ARG A 366 2.31 6.48 28.04
C ARG A 366 1.73 7.10 29.32
N GLY A 367 0.40 7.10 29.46
CA GLY A 367 -0.32 7.63 30.62
C GLY A 367 -0.55 9.14 30.58
N LYS A 368 -0.15 9.82 29.50
CA LYS A 368 -0.42 11.25 29.31
C LYS A 368 -1.36 11.44 28.13
N LYS A 369 -2.52 12.02 28.35
CA LYS A 369 -3.47 12.37 27.30
C LYS A 369 -2.98 13.60 26.54
N LEU A 370 -2.62 13.40 25.28
CA LEU A 370 -2.18 14.45 24.36
C LEU A 370 -3.33 14.82 23.44
N LYS A 371 -3.53 16.12 23.22
CA LYS A 371 -4.52 16.62 22.28
C LYS A 371 -4.19 16.17 20.87
N ALA A 372 -5.23 15.69 20.17
CA ALA A 372 -5.17 15.25 18.80
C ALA A 372 -6.44 15.67 18.07
N LYS A 373 -6.46 15.48 16.77
CA LYS A 373 -7.66 15.70 15.96
C LYS A 373 -7.76 14.72 14.81
N VAL A 374 -8.99 14.46 14.39
CA VAL A 374 -9.30 13.80 13.13
C VAL A 374 -9.04 14.78 12.00
N VAL A 375 -8.37 14.32 10.93
CA VAL A 375 -8.05 15.13 9.76
C VAL A 375 -8.64 14.48 8.49
N ALA A 376 -8.79 15.27 7.42
CA ALA A 376 -9.31 14.73 6.16
C ALA A 376 -8.22 13.94 5.40
N LYS A 377 -7.01 14.46 5.44
CA LYS A 377 -5.81 13.92 4.79
C LYS A 377 -4.58 14.58 5.42
N HIS A 378 -3.41 13.98 5.23
CA HIS A 378 -2.16 14.49 5.81
C HIS A 378 -1.33 15.31 4.83
N MET A 379 -1.53 15.13 3.53
CA MET A 379 -0.81 15.86 2.49
C MET A 379 -1.70 16.28 1.33
N ILE A 380 -1.24 17.25 0.53
CA ILE A 380 -1.81 17.62 -0.76
C ILE A 380 -1.02 16.88 -1.84
N GLN A 381 -1.66 15.92 -2.51
CA GLN A 381 -0.99 15.02 -3.44
C GLN A 381 -0.74 15.63 -4.82
N ASN A 382 -1.66 16.49 -5.30
CA ASN A 382 -1.68 16.93 -6.70
C ASN A 382 -1.16 18.36 -6.90
N GLU A 383 -0.60 18.96 -5.84
CA GLU A 383 0.00 20.29 -5.92
C GLU A 383 1.53 20.17 -5.84
N PRO A 384 2.26 20.55 -6.88
CA PRO A 384 3.71 20.68 -6.79
C PRO A 384 4.11 21.78 -5.78
N PRO A 385 5.18 21.58 -5.02
CA PRO A 385 5.90 20.34 -4.90
C PRO A 385 5.09 19.27 -4.13
N TYR A 386 5.11 18.06 -4.64
CA TYR A 386 4.38 16.93 -4.04
C TYR A 386 4.78 16.69 -2.59
N GLY A 387 3.86 16.16 -1.80
CA GLY A 387 4.09 15.95 -0.36
C GLY A 387 3.93 17.22 0.50
N LYS A 388 3.33 18.29 -0.04
CA LYS A 388 2.95 19.45 0.76
C LYS A 388 2.00 19.05 1.88
N ALA A 389 2.41 19.30 3.12
CA ALA A 389 1.59 18.96 4.27
C ALA A 389 0.32 19.80 4.33
N VAL A 390 -0.82 19.15 4.59
CA VAL A 390 -2.02 19.86 5.04
C VAL A 390 -1.77 20.31 6.46
N ILE A 391 -1.58 21.61 6.65
CA ILE A 391 -1.34 22.20 7.98
C ILE A 391 -2.62 22.03 8.79
N THR A 392 -2.50 21.32 9.87
CA THR A 392 -3.56 21.25 10.89
C THR A 392 -3.48 22.53 11.74
N LYS A 393 -4.21 23.58 11.37
CA LYS A 393 -4.44 24.72 12.24
C LYS A 393 -5.52 24.41 13.25
#